data_48889315de0c38369443a902c5a19b92
#
_entry.id   48889315de0c38369443a902c5a19b92
#
_cell.length_a   1.000
_cell.length_b   1.000
_cell.length_c   1.000
_cell.angle_alpha   90.00
_cell.angle_beta   90.00
_cell.angle_gamma   90.00
#
_symmetry.space_group_name_H-M   'P 1'
#
loop_
_entity.id
_entity.type
_entity.pdbx_description
1 polymer ?
#
loop_
_entity_poly.entity_id
_entity_poly.type
_entity_poly.pdbx_seq_one_letter_code
_entity_poly.pdbx_strand_id
1 'polypeptide(L)'
;MSIWKDKARAGSIHLGLSAMVAAMAAALVFGLWFPYPYRDISGGRELFVLVTVVDIAMGPLLTLVVYNRNKSWREKILDFSLIGFLQLAALSYGLWSVAQARPVHLVFSYDRFNVVTAADITPETLAYAPESLQKLPWLGPTMISLRPLVGNETFEVTLAELDGLPAAARPELWQSYEMGRVTVRRVARPAAELMQRFAPQSDEIARVLQSTGRAVDALAYVPMKARKNQFWTVIIDRQSADVLAFLPLDSF
;
A
#
# COMPACT_ATOMS: atom_id res chain seq x y z
N MET A 1 30.43 -31.78 -24.04
CA MET A 1 29.95 -30.85 -23.02
C MET A 1 28.86 -31.54 -22.20
N SER A 2 28.85 -31.36 -20.89
CA SER A 2 27.91 -32.07 -20.00
C SER A 2 26.49 -31.47 -20.16
N ILE A 3 25.47 -32.32 -20.29
CA ILE A 3 24.03 -31.96 -20.38
C ILE A 3 23.63 -31.02 -19.26
N TRP A 4 24.26 -31.16 -18.09
CA TRP A 4 24.05 -30.30 -16.93
C TRP A 4 24.50 -28.85 -17.14
N LYS A 5 25.58 -28.62 -17.91
CA LYS A 5 26.04 -27.25 -18.24
C LYS A 5 25.05 -26.53 -19.14
N ASP A 6 24.46 -27.24 -20.11
CA ASP A 6 23.46 -26.66 -21.01
C ASP A 6 22.14 -26.34 -20.24
N LYS A 7 21.70 -27.26 -19.36
CA LYS A 7 20.54 -27.01 -18.47
C LYS A 7 20.79 -25.85 -17.53
N ALA A 8 21.94 -25.81 -16.87
CA ALA A 8 22.30 -24.73 -15.96
C ALA A 8 22.34 -23.38 -16.69
N ARG A 9 22.89 -23.32 -17.90
CA ARG A 9 22.92 -22.10 -18.73
C ARG A 9 21.52 -21.63 -19.10
N ALA A 10 20.63 -22.54 -19.53
CA ALA A 10 19.25 -22.21 -19.86
C ALA A 10 18.49 -21.69 -18.60
N GLY A 11 18.64 -22.36 -17.47
CA GLY A 11 18.08 -21.94 -16.20
C GLY A 11 18.59 -20.59 -15.72
N SER A 12 19.90 -20.31 -15.87
CA SER A 12 20.50 -19.02 -15.49
C SER A 12 20.00 -17.86 -16.36
N ILE A 13 19.82 -18.08 -17.67
CA ILE A 13 19.25 -17.07 -18.57
C ILE A 13 17.81 -16.79 -18.16
N HIS A 14 17.03 -17.83 -17.89
CA HIS A 14 15.65 -17.69 -17.44
C HIS A 14 15.58 -16.93 -16.12
N LEU A 15 16.41 -17.28 -15.14
CA LEU A 15 16.51 -16.59 -13.86
C LEU A 15 16.82 -15.09 -14.05
N GLY A 16 17.76 -14.75 -14.93
CA GLY A 16 18.09 -13.36 -15.23
C GLY A 16 16.93 -12.58 -15.82
N LEU A 17 16.16 -13.17 -16.74
CA LEU A 17 14.95 -12.56 -17.30
C LEU A 17 13.86 -12.39 -16.26
N SER A 18 13.58 -13.42 -15.47
CA SER A 18 12.59 -13.34 -14.37
C SER A 18 12.98 -12.28 -13.34
N ALA A 19 14.25 -12.19 -12.95
CA ALA A 19 14.75 -11.17 -12.04
C ALA A 19 14.59 -9.75 -12.61
N MET A 20 14.82 -9.55 -13.90
CA MET A 20 14.63 -8.27 -14.57
C MET A 20 13.14 -7.85 -14.57
N VAL A 21 12.25 -8.78 -14.93
CA VAL A 21 10.79 -8.54 -14.90
C VAL A 21 10.33 -8.23 -13.48
N ALA A 22 10.81 -8.98 -12.49
CA ALA A 22 10.50 -8.73 -11.07
C ALA A 22 11.00 -7.37 -10.60
N ALA A 23 12.18 -6.92 -11.05
CA ALA A 23 12.69 -5.58 -10.71
C ALA A 23 11.83 -4.47 -11.32
N MET A 24 11.35 -4.63 -12.55
CA MET A 24 10.40 -3.68 -13.17
C MET A 24 9.06 -3.65 -12.42
N ALA A 25 8.54 -4.82 -12.05
CA ALA A 25 7.32 -4.92 -11.24
C ALA A 25 7.51 -4.28 -9.85
N ALA A 26 8.68 -4.47 -9.21
CA ALA A 26 9.02 -3.82 -7.94
C ALA A 26 9.04 -2.29 -8.07
N ALA A 27 9.63 -1.76 -9.14
CA ALA A 27 9.66 -0.32 -9.39
C ALA A 27 8.24 0.25 -9.57
N LEU A 28 7.36 -0.44 -10.28
CA LEU A 28 5.95 -0.08 -10.40
C LEU A 28 5.25 -0.09 -9.04
N VAL A 29 5.35 -1.20 -8.32
CA VAL A 29 4.62 -1.42 -7.06
C VAL A 29 5.10 -0.43 -6.00
N PHE A 30 6.40 -0.37 -5.73
CA PHE A 30 6.93 0.45 -4.63
C PHE A 30 7.18 1.91 -5.01
N GLY A 31 7.36 2.20 -6.29
CA GLY A 31 7.52 3.57 -6.77
C GLY A 31 6.20 4.31 -6.96
N LEU A 32 5.15 3.60 -7.41
CA LEU A 32 3.89 4.24 -7.80
C LEU A 32 2.71 3.86 -6.89
N TRP A 33 2.54 2.57 -6.57
CA TRP A 33 1.34 2.10 -5.85
C TRP A 33 1.48 2.16 -4.33
N PHE A 34 2.68 1.86 -3.81
CA PHE A 34 2.95 1.80 -2.38
C PHE A 34 4.15 2.70 -2.00
N PRO A 35 4.05 4.03 -2.22
CA PRO A 35 5.10 4.94 -1.72
C PRO A 35 5.23 4.82 -0.21
N TYR A 36 6.40 5.22 0.35
CA TYR A 36 6.55 5.30 1.80
C TYR A 36 5.51 6.24 2.42
N PRO A 37 4.87 5.88 3.54
CA PRO A 37 5.07 4.69 4.39
C PRO A 37 4.19 3.49 4.00
N TYR A 38 3.34 3.59 3.00
CA TYR A 38 2.28 2.61 2.69
C TYR A 38 2.80 1.22 2.33
N ARG A 39 4.02 1.11 1.81
CA ARG A 39 4.66 -0.20 1.56
C ARG A 39 4.83 -1.04 2.82
N ASP A 40 4.99 -0.38 3.98
CA ASP A 40 5.24 -1.06 5.27
C ASP A 40 3.94 -1.28 6.05
N ILE A 41 2.92 -0.41 5.87
CA ILE A 41 1.68 -0.43 6.67
C ILE A 41 0.48 -1.06 5.96
N SER A 42 0.53 -1.23 4.63
CA SER A 42 -0.62 -1.74 3.86
C SER A 42 -0.49 -3.20 3.46
N GLY A 43 0.60 -3.90 3.85
CA GLY A 43 0.83 -5.32 3.52
C GLY A 43 1.19 -5.58 2.05
N GLY A 44 1.39 -4.54 1.23
CA GLY A 44 1.75 -4.66 -0.18
C GLY A 44 3.11 -5.30 -0.40
N ARG A 45 4.06 -5.05 0.51
CA ARG A 45 5.39 -5.66 0.48
C ARG A 45 5.33 -7.18 0.59
N GLU A 46 4.54 -7.69 1.54
CA GLU A 46 4.42 -9.14 1.79
C GLU A 46 3.79 -9.85 0.60
N LEU A 47 2.69 -9.29 0.04
CA LEU A 47 2.05 -9.82 -1.15
C LEU A 47 2.97 -9.81 -2.35
N PHE A 48 3.67 -8.71 -2.60
CA PHE A 48 4.60 -8.59 -3.72
C PHE A 48 5.76 -9.57 -3.60
N VAL A 49 6.38 -9.69 -2.41
CA VAL A 49 7.47 -10.63 -2.17
C VAL A 49 7.01 -12.07 -2.41
N LEU A 50 5.82 -12.45 -1.93
CA LEU A 50 5.27 -13.79 -2.14
C LEU A 50 5.15 -14.10 -3.64
N VAL A 51 4.49 -13.22 -4.42
CA VAL A 51 4.31 -13.40 -5.86
C VAL A 51 5.65 -13.49 -6.58
N THR A 52 6.56 -12.58 -6.27
CA THR A 52 7.87 -12.47 -6.93
C THR A 52 8.77 -13.68 -6.64
N VAL A 53 8.81 -14.16 -5.40
CA VAL A 53 9.62 -15.33 -5.03
C VAL A 53 9.14 -16.57 -5.76
N VAL A 54 7.82 -16.78 -5.82
CA VAL A 54 7.25 -17.91 -6.57
C VAL A 54 7.62 -17.81 -8.04
N ASP A 55 7.47 -16.65 -8.65
CA ASP A 55 7.72 -16.45 -10.09
C ASP A 55 9.20 -16.63 -10.46
N ILE A 56 10.11 -16.05 -9.66
CA ILE A 56 11.57 -16.18 -9.86
C ILE A 56 12.04 -17.62 -9.65
N ALA A 57 11.47 -18.36 -8.69
CA ALA A 57 11.91 -19.72 -8.38
C ALA A 57 11.34 -20.74 -9.36
N MET A 58 10.06 -20.65 -9.71
CA MET A 58 9.38 -21.66 -10.52
C MET A 58 9.87 -21.70 -11.98
N GLY A 59 10.21 -20.56 -12.57
CA GLY A 59 10.63 -20.47 -13.95
C GLY A 59 11.91 -21.26 -14.25
N PRO A 60 13.02 -20.97 -13.56
CA PRO A 60 14.25 -21.74 -13.70
C PRO A 60 14.07 -23.23 -13.38
N LEU A 61 13.29 -23.57 -12.34
CA LEU A 61 13.02 -24.96 -11.96
C LEU A 61 12.31 -25.71 -13.07
N LEU A 62 11.23 -25.15 -13.63
CA LEU A 62 10.52 -25.73 -14.77
C LEU A 62 11.43 -25.86 -15.98
N THR A 63 12.27 -24.85 -16.25
CA THR A 63 13.25 -24.89 -17.32
C THR A 63 14.25 -26.04 -17.15
N LEU A 64 14.77 -26.25 -15.95
CA LEU A 64 15.70 -27.37 -15.67
C LEU A 64 15.07 -28.75 -15.87
N VAL A 65 13.76 -28.87 -15.55
CA VAL A 65 13.00 -30.12 -15.71
C VAL A 65 12.72 -30.39 -17.20
N VAL A 66 12.21 -29.39 -17.92
CA VAL A 66 11.68 -29.56 -19.27
C VAL A 66 12.77 -29.53 -20.34
N TYR A 67 13.89 -28.84 -20.07
CA TYR A 67 14.96 -28.71 -21.02
C TYR A 67 15.60 -30.06 -21.34
N ASN A 68 15.57 -30.44 -22.64
CA ASN A 68 16.24 -31.60 -23.17
C ASN A 68 16.96 -31.23 -24.48
N ARG A 69 18.25 -31.56 -24.56
CA ARG A 69 19.09 -31.27 -25.71
C ARG A 69 18.62 -31.97 -26.98
N ASN A 70 18.05 -33.18 -26.84
CA ASN A 70 17.63 -34.02 -27.95
C ASN A 70 16.30 -33.62 -28.59
N LYS A 71 15.55 -32.68 -27.95
CA LYS A 71 14.30 -32.12 -28.51
C LYS A 71 14.61 -31.30 -29.76
N SER A 72 13.69 -31.35 -30.72
CA SER A 72 13.71 -30.49 -31.90
C SER A 72 13.57 -29.00 -31.49
N TRP A 73 13.97 -28.09 -32.38
CA TRP A 73 13.83 -26.66 -32.13
C TRP A 73 12.38 -26.24 -31.87
N ARG A 74 11.43 -26.85 -32.59
CA ARG A 74 9.98 -26.58 -32.41
C ARG A 74 9.50 -27.01 -31.04
N GLU A 75 9.87 -28.17 -30.56
CA GLU A 75 9.51 -28.66 -29.22
C GLU A 75 10.08 -27.76 -28.11
N LYS A 76 11.35 -27.31 -28.28
CA LYS A 76 11.95 -26.35 -27.33
C LYS A 76 11.19 -25.04 -27.29
N ILE A 77 10.82 -24.47 -28.46
CA ILE A 77 10.02 -23.24 -28.52
C ILE A 77 8.68 -23.43 -27.81
N LEU A 78 7.99 -24.55 -28.08
CA LEU A 78 6.70 -24.82 -27.42
C LEU A 78 6.83 -24.92 -25.90
N ASP A 79 7.85 -25.66 -25.43
CA ASP A 79 8.10 -25.81 -23.99
C ASP A 79 8.35 -24.44 -23.32
N PHE A 80 9.25 -23.63 -23.87
CA PHE A 80 9.59 -22.31 -23.32
C PHE A 80 8.44 -21.32 -23.45
N SER A 81 7.67 -21.39 -24.54
CA SER A 81 6.48 -20.54 -24.72
C SER A 81 5.41 -20.88 -23.69
N LEU A 82 5.20 -22.17 -23.41
CA LEU A 82 4.26 -22.60 -22.39
C LEU A 82 4.68 -22.16 -20.99
N ILE A 83 5.95 -22.34 -20.63
CA ILE A 83 6.49 -21.87 -19.35
C ILE A 83 6.34 -20.35 -19.25
N GLY A 84 6.75 -19.60 -20.26
CA GLY A 84 6.63 -18.14 -20.29
C GLY A 84 5.19 -17.67 -20.20
N PHE A 85 4.26 -18.33 -20.89
CA PHE A 85 2.83 -18.00 -20.81
C PHE A 85 2.28 -18.21 -19.40
N LEU A 86 2.58 -19.34 -18.76
CA LEU A 86 2.12 -19.63 -17.40
C LEU A 86 2.69 -18.63 -16.39
N GLN A 87 3.98 -18.24 -16.54
CA GLN A 87 4.60 -17.24 -15.66
C GLN A 87 3.99 -15.86 -15.86
N LEU A 88 3.79 -15.42 -17.11
CA LEU A 88 3.16 -14.13 -17.40
C LEU A 88 1.71 -14.09 -16.86
N ALA A 89 0.97 -15.19 -16.98
CA ALA A 89 -0.37 -15.28 -16.41
C ALA A 89 -0.35 -15.19 -14.88
N ALA A 90 0.55 -15.92 -14.22
CA ALA A 90 0.73 -15.88 -12.77
C ALA A 90 1.16 -14.49 -12.28
N LEU A 91 2.15 -13.88 -12.95
CA LEU A 91 2.60 -12.52 -12.64
C LEU A 91 1.48 -11.48 -12.82
N SER A 92 0.73 -11.58 -13.91
CA SER A 92 -0.41 -10.67 -14.18
C SER A 92 -1.47 -10.78 -13.10
N TYR A 93 -1.82 -11.99 -12.69
CA TYR A 93 -2.75 -12.23 -11.58
C TYR A 93 -2.19 -11.69 -10.25
N GLY A 94 -0.90 -11.93 -9.99
CA GLY A 94 -0.23 -11.41 -8.80
C GLY A 94 -0.22 -9.88 -8.77
N LEU A 95 0.14 -9.23 -9.87
CA LEU A 95 0.11 -7.76 -9.98
C LEU A 95 -1.32 -7.21 -9.86
N TRP A 96 -2.31 -7.88 -10.43
CA TRP A 96 -3.71 -7.50 -10.24
C TRP A 96 -4.11 -7.56 -8.75
N SER A 97 -3.74 -8.63 -8.05
CA SER A 97 -4.01 -8.77 -6.61
C SER A 97 -3.32 -7.68 -5.79
N VAL A 98 -2.08 -7.33 -6.12
CA VAL A 98 -1.34 -6.23 -5.51
C VAL A 98 -1.99 -4.88 -5.81
N ALA A 99 -2.48 -4.68 -7.06
CA ALA A 99 -3.20 -3.47 -7.46
C ALA A 99 -4.50 -3.28 -6.67
N GLN A 100 -5.23 -4.36 -6.35
CA GLN A 100 -6.42 -4.30 -5.50
C GLN A 100 -6.07 -3.95 -4.05
N ALA A 101 -4.92 -4.39 -3.56
CA ALA A 101 -4.45 -4.08 -2.20
C ALA A 101 -3.80 -2.68 -2.09
N ARG A 102 -3.62 -1.95 -3.22
CA ARG A 102 -2.95 -0.64 -3.20
C ARG A 102 -3.74 0.38 -2.36
N PRO A 103 -3.08 1.22 -1.56
CA PRO A 103 -3.72 2.33 -0.88
C PRO A 103 -4.19 3.36 -1.92
N VAL A 104 -5.44 3.77 -1.83
CA VAL A 104 -6.05 4.79 -2.71
C VAL A 104 -6.30 6.09 -1.99
N HIS A 105 -6.65 6.04 -0.71
CA HIS A 105 -6.87 7.24 0.09
C HIS A 105 -6.29 7.10 1.49
N LEU A 106 -5.75 8.22 1.98
CA LEU A 106 -5.55 8.47 3.40
C LEU A 106 -6.72 9.32 3.88
N VAL A 107 -7.65 8.70 4.58
CA VAL A 107 -8.93 9.31 4.98
C VAL A 107 -8.84 9.78 6.42
N PHE A 108 -9.02 11.07 6.65
CA PHE A 108 -9.24 11.56 8.02
C PHE A 108 -10.69 11.30 8.43
N SER A 109 -10.88 10.45 9.43
CA SER A 109 -12.20 10.11 9.99
C SER A 109 -12.27 10.48 11.46
N TYR A 110 -12.91 11.61 11.73
CA TYR A 110 -13.28 12.16 13.05
C TYR A 110 -12.11 12.48 13.98
N ASP A 111 -11.27 11.52 14.36
CA ASP A 111 -10.19 11.64 15.33
C ASP A 111 -8.86 10.99 14.88
N ARG A 112 -8.87 10.32 13.71
CA ARG A 112 -7.74 9.54 13.20
C ARG A 112 -7.67 9.54 11.70
N PHE A 113 -6.51 9.15 11.17
CA PHE A 113 -6.37 8.77 9.78
C PHE A 113 -6.61 7.28 9.59
N ASN A 114 -7.20 6.90 8.45
CA ASN A 114 -7.36 5.51 8.02
C ASN A 114 -6.83 5.35 6.60
N VAL A 115 -6.11 4.27 6.35
CA VAL A 115 -5.67 3.91 5.00
C VAL A 115 -6.75 3.06 4.35
N VAL A 116 -7.30 3.54 3.24
CA VAL A 116 -8.29 2.84 2.42
C VAL A 116 -7.60 2.29 1.18
N THR A 117 -7.87 1.02 0.86
CA THR A 117 -7.32 0.33 -0.31
C THR A 117 -8.35 0.23 -1.43
N ALA A 118 -7.91 -0.06 -2.66
CA ALA A 118 -8.82 -0.23 -3.78
C ALA A 118 -9.83 -1.38 -3.56
N ALA A 119 -9.40 -2.43 -2.85
CA ALA A 119 -10.27 -3.58 -2.53
C ALA A 119 -11.39 -3.25 -1.53
N ASP A 120 -11.27 -2.16 -0.77
CA ASP A 120 -12.29 -1.73 0.19
C ASP A 120 -13.48 -1.02 -0.49
N ILE A 121 -13.33 -0.69 -1.78
CA ILE A 121 -14.28 0.12 -2.54
C ILE A 121 -14.76 -0.66 -3.76
N THR A 122 -16.06 -0.81 -3.90
CA THR A 122 -16.65 -1.39 -5.10
C THR A 122 -17.10 -0.29 -6.09
N PRO A 123 -17.25 -0.59 -7.40
CA PRO A 123 -17.75 0.37 -8.37
C PRO A 123 -19.12 0.93 -7.98
N GLU A 124 -19.99 0.10 -7.37
CA GLU A 124 -21.33 0.46 -6.93
C GLU A 124 -21.29 1.50 -5.80
N THR A 125 -20.43 1.27 -4.79
CA THR A 125 -20.30 2.22 -3.67
C THR A 125 -19.58 3.49 -4.09
N LEU A 126 -18.62 3.39 -5.02
CA LEU A 126 -17.88 4.55 -5.54
C LEU A 126 -18.79 5.53 -6.28
N ALA A 127 -19.87 5.06 -6.88
CA ALA A 127 -20.86 5.91 -7.54
C ALA A 127 -21.55 6.93 -6.60
N TYR A 128 -21.55 6.66 -5.28
CA TYR A 128 -22.09 7.58 -4.27
C TYR A 128 -21.07 8.62 -3.78
N ALA A 129 -19.81 8.52 -4.19
CA ALA A 129 -18.82 9.55 -3.87
C ALA A 129 -19.14 10.90 -4.55
N PRO A 130 -18.67 12.03 -4.00
CA PRO A 130 -18.67 13.30 -4.71
C PRO A 130 -18.02 13.16 -6.10
N GLU A 131 -18.50 13.85 -7.11
CA GLU A 131 -18.07 13.72 -8.51
C GLU A 131 -16.54 13.78 -8.67
N SER A 132 -15.88 14.66 -7.92
CA SER A 132 -14.40 14.78 -7.92
C SER A 132 -13.66 13.58 -7.35
N LEU A 133 -14.33 12.68 -6.63
CA LEU A 133 -13.77 11.51 -5.94
C LEU A 133 -14.27 10.17 -6.51
N GLN A 134 -15.08 10.19 -7.58
CA GLN A 134 -15.59 8.97 -8.23
C GLN A 134 -14.54 8.18 -9.02
N LYS A 135 -13.29 8.64 -9.05
CA LYS A 135 -12.18 7.94 -9.69
C LYS A 135 -11.08 7.67 -8.67
N LEU A 136 -10.79 6.40 -8.43
CA LEU A 136 -9.70 6.03 -7.54
C LEU A 136 -8.34 6.37 -8.16
N PRO A 137 -7.40 6.95 -7.40
CA PRO A 137 -6.07 7.29 -7.90
C PRO A 137 -5.27 6.02 -8.23
N TRP A 138 -4.49 6.11 -9.32
CA TRP A 138 -3.54 5.06 -9.72
C TRP A 138 -2.13 5.28 -9.18
N LEU A 139 -1.78 6.53 -8.87
CA LEU A 139 -0.43 6.96 -8.48
C LEU A 139 -0.43 7.40 -7.01
N GLY A 140 -0.30 6.44 -6.11
CA GLY A 140 -0.29 6.68 -4.67
C GLY A 140 -1.63 7.15 -4.10
N PRO A 141 -1.75 7.15 -2.77
CA PRO A 141 -2.98 7.59 -2.12
C PRO A 141 -3.11 9.12 -2.12
N THR A 142 -4.33 9.60 -2.28
CA THR A 142 -4.69 11.00 -2.07
C THR A 142 -5.27 11.20 -0.67
N MET A 143 -5.14 12.41 -0.14
CA MET A 143 -5.69 12.76 1.16
C MET A 143 -7.12 13.27 0.99
N ILE A 144 -8.03 12.70 1.78
CA ILE A 144 -9.43 13.12 1.88
C ILE A 144 -9.90 13.12 3.34
N SER A 145 -11.08 13.59 3.59
CA SER A 145 -11.69 13.56 4.92
C SER A 145 -13.14 13.09 4.85
N LEU A 146 -13.70 12.69 5.98
CA LEU A 146 -15.13 12.45 6.07
C LEU A 146 -15.85 13.76 6.38
N ARG A 147 -17.03 13.93 5.76
CA ARG A 147 -17.97 14.99 6.14
C ARG A 147 -18.57 14.72 7.52
N PRO A 148 -19.06 15.75 8.21
CA PRO A 148 -19.85 15.55 9.43
C PRO A 148 -21.07 14.66 9.15
N LEU A 149 -21.38 13.80 10.12
CA LEU A 149 -22.60 12.98 10.08
C LEU A 149 -23.82 13.80 10.48
N VAL A 150 -24.96 13.52 9.88
CA VAL A 150 -26.21 14.27 10.08
C VAL A 150 -27.31 13.33 10.58
N GLY A 151 -28.05 13.74 11.59
CA GLY A 151 -29.20 12.99 12.11
C GLY A 151 -28.82 11.59 12.61
N ASN A 152 -29.47 10.56 12.07
CA ASN A 152 -29.27 9.17 12.48
C ASN A 152 -28.03 8.51 11.87
N GLU A 153 -27.30 9.20 10.98
CA GLU A 153 -26.11 8.63 10.32
C GLU A 153 -25.06 8.15 11.34
N THR A 154 -24.94 8.81 12.50
CA THR A 154 -23.99 8.35 13.53
C THR A 154 -24.30 6.93 14.00
N PHE A 155 -25.55 6.61 14.20
CA PHE A 155 -25.97 5.25 14.60
C PHE A 155 -25.73 4.25 13.48
N GLU A 156 -26.12 4.58 12.24
CA GLU A 156 -25.93 3.72 11.06
C GLU A 156 -24.46 3.45 10.77
N VAL A 157 -23.60 4.47 10.84
CA VAL A 157 -22.17 4.34 10.65
C VAL A 157 -21.56 3.48 11.75
N THR A 158 -21.94 3.70 13.01
CA THR A 158 -21.43 2.90 14.14
C THR A 158 -21.83 1.44 14.00
N LEU A 159 -23.07 1.16 13.57
CA LEU A 159 -23.53 -0.20 13.35
C LEU A 159 -22.77 -0.88 12.21
N ALA A 160 -22.56 -0.17 11.10
CA ALA A 160 -21.79 -0.67 9.96
C ALA A 160 -20.30 -0.94 10.32
N GLU A 161 -19.70 -0.10 11.19
CA GLU A 161 -18.34 -0.34 11.69
C GLU A 161 -18.24 -1.61 12.56
N LEU A 162 -19.27 -1.91 13.35
CA LEU A 162 -19.36 -3.17 14.12
C LEU A 162 -19.46 -4.39 13.19
N ASP A 163 -20.14 -4.24 12.04
CA ASP A 163 -20.22 -5.27 11.00
C ASP A 163 -18.96 -5.34 10.11
N GLY A 164 -17.93 -4.56 10.43
CA GLY A 164 -16.63 -4.59 9.75
C GLY A 164 -16.51 -3.65 8.55
N LEU A 165 -17.48 -2.76 8.31
CA LEU A 165 -17.40 -1.73 7.28
C LEU A 165 -16.98 -0.38 7.90
N PRO A 166 -15.69 0.02 7.83
CA PRO A 166 -15.24 1.26 8.45
C PRO A 166 -15.81 2.48 7.71
N ALA A 167 -16.15 3.54 8.46
CA ALA A 167 -16.63 4.79 7.89
C ALA A 167 -15.72 5.36 6.80
N ALA A 168 -14.40 5.20 6.95
CA ALA A 168 -13.41 5.63 5.96
C ALA A 168 -13.59 4.96 4.59
N ALA A 169 -14.15 3.76 4.52
CA ALA A 169 -14.42 3.00 3.29
C ALA A 169 -15.83 3.25 2.73
N ARG A 170 -16.52 4.30 3.17
CA ARG A 170 -17.86 4.68 2.72
C ARG A 170 -17.80 5.94 1.84
N PRO A 171 -17.81 5.80 0.50
CA PRO A 171 -17.60 6.91 -0.44
C PRO A 171 -18.62 8.05 -0.32
N GLU A 172 -19.84 7.77 0.10
CA GLU A 172 -20.89 8.77 0.33
C GLU A 172 -20.58 9.75 1.48
N LEU A 173 -19.62 9.39 2.35
CA LEU A 173 -19.16 10.24 3.44
C LEU A 173 -17.91 11.06 3.07
N TRP A 174 -17.33 10.85 1.90
CA TRP A 174 -16.09 11.50 1.51
C TRP A 174 -16.29 12.98 1.17
N GLN A 175 -15.29 13.77 1.46
CA GLN A 175 -15.13 15.16 1.03
C GLN A 175 -13.64 15.47 0.81
N SER A 176 -13.34 16.61 0.20
CA SER A 176 -11.95 17.03 0.05
C SER A 176 -11.27 17.19 1.42
N TYR A 177 -9.95 16.96 1.48
CA TYR A 177 -9.18 17.14 2.71
C TYR A 177 -9.25 18.57 3.25
N GLU A 178 -9.31 19.56 2.35
CA GLU A 178 -9.43 20.97 2.70
C GLU A 178 -10.62 21.25 3.62
N MET A 179 -11.76 20.62 3.35
CA MET A 179 -12.98 20.76 4.18
C MET A 179 -12.77 20.18 5.58
N GLY A 180 -11.91 19.18 5.72
CA GLY A 180 -11.61 18.53 7.00
C GLY A 180 -10.55 19.21 7.85
N ARG A 181 -9.68 20.08 7.27
CA ARG A 181 -8.52 20.68 7.95
C ARG A 181 -8.84 21.32 9.31
N VAL A 182 -9.98 21.97 9.42
CA VAL A 182 -10.42 22.59 10.69
C VAL A 182 -10.61 21.53 11.77
N THR A 183 -11.22 20.41 11.43
CA THR A 183 -11.45 19.30 12.37
C THR A 183 -10.14 18.60 12.71
N VAL A 184 -9.26 18.37 11.72
CA VAL A 184 -7.92 17.81 11.95
C VAL A 184 -7.16 18.65 12.97
N ARG A 185 -7.08 19.97 12.79
CA ARG A 185 -6.39 20.86 13.74
C ARG A 185 -6.99 20.82 15.15
N ARG A 186 -8.30 20.67 15.25
CA ARG A 186 -9.01 20.64 16.54
C ARG A 186 -8.68 19.39 17.35
N VAL A 187 -8.50 18.23 16.70
CA VAL A 187 -8.26 16.95 17.37
C VAL A 187 -6.78 16.61 17.48
N ALA A 188 -5.94 17.24 16.67
CA ALA A 188 -4.52 17.02 16.69
C ALA A 188 -3.89 17.42 18.03
N ARG A 189 -2.97 16.59 18.52
CA ARG A 189 -2.26 16.81 19.78
C ARG A 189 -0.85 17.37 19.51
N PRO A 190 -0.28 18.18 20.42
CA PRO A 190 1.07 18.71 20.27
C PRO A 190 2.10 17.60 20.12
N ALA A 191 2.99 17.68 19.11
CA ALA A 191 4.00 16.65 18.86
C ALA A 191 4.98 16.47 20.02
N ALA A 192 5.18 17.50 20.84
CA ALA A 192 6.01 17.42 22.04
C ALA A 192 5.53 16.37 23.05
N GLU A 193 4.23 16.10 23.12
CA GLU A 193 3.65 15.08 24.01
C GLU A 193 4.12 13.66 23.66
N LEU A 194 4.44 13.38 22.37
CA LEU A 194 4.94 12.07 21.97
C LEU A 194 6.25 11.72 22.65
N MET A 195 7.16 12.68 22.78
CA MET A 195 8.46 12.46 23.42
C MET A 195 8.34 12.14 24.90
N GLN A 196 7.34 12.73 25.56
CA GLN A 196 7.06 12.45 26.98
C GLN A 196 6.36 11.11 27.17
N ARG A 197 5.34 10.84 26.34
CA ARG A 197 4.52 9.63 26.43
C ARG A 197 5.31 8.37 26.02
N PHE A 198 6.24 8.51 25.10
CA PHE A 198 7.03 7.39 24.55
C PHE A 198 8.53 7.61 24.78
N ALA A 199 8.91 7.85 26.03
CA ALA A 199 10.30 8.14 26.41
C ALA A 199 11.35 7.14 25.89
N PRO A 200 11.07 5.80 25.83
CA PRO A 200 12.02 4.84 25.25
C PRO A 200 12.32 5.05 23.75
N GLN A 201 11.37 5.63 23.00
CA GLN A 201 11.51 5.93 21.57
C GLN A 201 11.80 7.42 21.29
N SER A 202 12.11 8.22 22.32
CA SER A 202 12.29 9.69 22.19
C SER A 202 13.29 10.08 21.11
N ASP A 203 14.40 9.35 20.95
CA ASP A 203 15.43 9.63 19.96
C ASP A 203 14.94 9.39 18.52
N GLU A 204 14.10 8.37 18.30
CA GLU A 204 13.50 8.09 17.00
C GLU A 204 12.46 9.16 16.66
N ILE A 205 11.60 9.49 17.64
CA ILE A 205 10.60 10.55 17.51
C ILE A 205 11.29 11.87 17.17
N ALA A 206 12.33 12.25 17.92
CA ALA A 206 13.09 13.50 17.69
C ALA A 206 13.67 13.55 16.27
N ARG A 207 14.26 12.45 15.77
CA ARG A 207 14.78 12.38 14.39
C ARG A 207 13.70 12.61 13.35
N VAL A 208 12.52 12.00 13.52
CA VAL A 208 11.40 12.18 12.60
C VAL A 208 10.86 13.61 12.65
N LEU A 209 10.68 14.20 13.85
CA LEU A 209 10.24 15.58 13.98
C LEU A 209 11.26 16.56 13.35
N GLN A 210 12.56 16.37 13.58
CA GLN A 210 13.63 17.18 12.96
C GLN A 210 13.64 17.07 11.43
N SER A 211 13.36 15.88 10.87
CA SER A 211 13.33 15.68 9.42
C SER A 211 12.25 16.50 8.71
N THR A 212 11.23 16.97 9.43
CA THR A 212 10.20 17.85 8.87
C THR A 212 10.70 19.27 8.57
N GLY A 213 11.86 19.66 9.10
CA GLY A 213 12.40 21.02 8.99
C GLY A 213 11.58 22.10 9.74
N ARG A 214 10.68 21.70 10.63
CA ARG A 214 9.83 22.60 11.43
C ARG A 214 10.22 22.55 12.90
N ALA A 215 9.95 23.64 13.63
CA ALA A 215 10.07 23.66 15.09
C ALA A 215 9.01 22.70 15.71
N VAL A 216 9.37 22.03 16.79
CA VAL A 216 8.48 21.01 17.43
C VAL A 216 7.15 21.62 17.85
N ASP A 217 7.14 22.88 18.30
CA ASP A 217 5.92 23.59 18.70
C ASP A 217 4.96 23.89 17.52
N ALA A 218 5.50 23.90 16.28
CA ALA A 218 4.71 24.05 15.06
C ALA A 218 4.15 22.70 14.56
N LEU A 219 4.48 21.59 15.22
CA LEU A 219 4.06 20.24 14.85
C LEU A 219 2.97 19.74 15.78
N ALA A 220 2.09 18.95 15.19
CA ALA A 220 1.08 18.20 15.91
C ALA A 220 1.02 16.75 15.36
N TYR A 221 0.33 15.87 16.05
CA TYR A 221 0.14 14.51 15.61
C TYR A 221 -1.30 14.06 15.67
N VAL A 222 -1.61 13.09 14.82
CA VAL A 222 -2.90 12.40 14.77
C VAL A 222 -2.63 10.91 14.64
N PRO A 223 -3.32 10.05 15.40
CA PRO A 223 -3.21 8.60 15.24
C PRO A 223 -3.64 8.16 13.84
N MET A 224 -3.06 7.06 13.35
CA MET A 224 -3.41 6.46 12.08
C MET A 224 -3.60 4.95 12.23
N LYS A 225 -4.70 4.44 11.69
CA LYS A 225 -4.99 3.03 11.58
C LYS A 225 -4.77 2.59 10.13
N ALA A 226 -3.95 1.57 9.96
CA ALA A 226 -3.71 0.92 8.69
C ALA A 226 -4.29 -0.50 8.67
N ARG A 227 -4.05 -1.23 7.58
CA ARG A 227 -4.55 -2.60 7.41
C ARG A 227 -3.99 -3.54 8.47
N LYS A 228 -4.69 -4.62 8.82
CA LYS A 228 -4.31 -5.63 9.83
C LYS A 228 -4.12 -5.05 11.24
N ASN A 229 -4.84 -3.99 11.61
CA ASN A 229 -4.70 -3.33 12.91
C ASN A 229 -3.27 -2.85 13.21
N GLN A 230 -2.54 -2.43 12.18
CA GLN A 230 -1.29 -1.71 12.38
C GLN A 230 -1.61 -0.26 12.70
N PHE A 231 -0.97 0.26 13.73
CA PHE A 231 -1.16 1.61 14.22
C PHE A 231 0.11 2.42 14.01
N TRP A 232 -0.05 3.60 13.44
CA TRP A 232 1.02 4.55 13.18
C TRP A 232 0.58 5.93 13.64
N THR A 233 1.48 6.89 13.57
CA THR A 233 1.22 8.29 13.90
C THR A 233 1.54 9.16 12.70
N VAL A 234 0.64 10.06 12.36
CA VAL A 234 0.83 11.09 11.34
C VAL A 234 1.28 12.37 11.99
N ILE A 235 2.40 12.93 11.55
CA ILE A 235 2.90 14.23 11.96
C ILE A 235 2.40 15.27 10.97
N ILE A 236 1.79 16.31 11.48
CA ILE A 236 1.20 17.38 10.69
C ILE A 236 1.75 18.75 11.12
N ASP A 237 1.70 19.70 10.21
CA ASP A 237 1.84 21.11 10.54
C ASP A 237 0.61 21.58 11.35
N ARG A 238 0.83 22.20 12.49
CA ARG A 238 -0.22 22.59 13.43
C ARG A 238 -1.16 23.66 12.86
N GLN A 239 -0.67 24.51 11.96
CA GLN A 239 -1.45 25.61 11.39
C GLN A 239 -2.17 25.19 10.11
N SER A 240 -1.47 24.56 9.19
CA SER A 240 -2.05 24.17 7.90
C SER A 240 -2.73 22.80 7.91
N ALA A 241 -2.42 21.93 8.89
CA ALA A 241 -2.78 20.52 8.91
C ALA A 241 -2.20 19.71 7.73
N ASP A 242 -1.11 20.20 7.10
CA ASP A 242 -0.41 19.43 6.08
C ASP A 242 0.30 18.24 6.71
N VAL A 243 0.22 17.07 6.08
CA VAL A 243 0.95 15.88 6.52
C VAL A 243 2.41 16.03 6.12
N LEU A 244 3.30 15.95 7.11
CA LEU A 244 4.74 16.16 6.94
C LEU A 244 5.57 14.89 7.10
N ALA A 245 5.16 13.99 8.02
CA ALA A 245 5.89 12.76 8.27
C ALA A 245 4.98 11.69 8.86
N PHE A 246 5.51 10.48 8.91
CA PHE A 246 4.85 9.33 9.51
C PHE A 246 5.81 8.66 10.50
N LEU A 247 5.27 8.16 11.60
CA LEU A 247 6.03 7.53 12.67
C LEU A 247 5.43 6.14 12.96
N PRO A 248 6.24 5.06 12.95
CA PRO A 248 5.77 3.71 13.26
C PRO A 248 5.53 3.54 14.77
N LEU A 249 4.58 4.28 15.29
CA LEU A 249 4.27 4.37 16.71
C LEU A 249 2.76 4.40 16.90
N ASP A 250 2.23 3.57 17.80
CA ASP A 250 0.84 3.57 18.21
C ASP A 250 0.59 4.70 19.20
N SER A 251 -0.08 5.75 18.75
CA SER A 251 -0.41 6.94 19.56
C SER A 251 -1.88 7.05 19.97
N PHE A 252 -2.66 5.98 19.82
CA PHE A 252 -4.06 5.93 20.30
C PHE A 252 -4.21 6.04 21.80
#